data_7e1eb22153d085001021fc5da2d6223e
#
_entry.id   7e1eb22153d085001021fc5da2d6223e
#
_cell.length_a   1.000
_cell.length_b   1.000
_cell.length_c   1.000
_cell.angle_alpha   90.00
_cell.angle_beta   90.00
_cell.angle_gamma   90.00
#
_symmetry.space_group_name_H-M   'P 1'
#
loop_
_entity.id
_entity.type
_entity.pdbx_description
1 polymer ?
#
loop_
_entity_poly.entity_id
_entity_poly.type
_entity_poly.pdbx_seq_one_letter_code
_entity_poly.pdbx_strand_id
1 'polypeptide(L)'
;MPETKKSAPSEVVPPISLRRRFTDHFMTGVAVLTVVLVLVPLFAIFAYLVYRGVGSINWAFLTQTPKPVGEAGGGMANAIVGSAFILALASILGVPLGVGAGIYLAEYGRNRLGDVIRFTADVLNGVPSIVIGIVAYSIVVLYQKHFSALAGGVALAIMMIPTITRTTEEMLLLVPQALREAAYGLGIPRWRTTLSITLRTATSGVLTGIMLAFARVAGETAPLLFTAFGNQFWNLRVDQPTAALPLQIFNYAISPYDEWHRQAWAGALVLIVLIVTAVAAVRLAVRRGTFGAA
;
A
#
# COMPACT_ATOMS: atom_id res chain seq x y z
N MET A 1 2.13 -7.10 -69.11
CA MET A 1 1.24 -6.00 -68.68
C MET A 1 1.40 -5.89 -67.16
N PRO A 2 1.92 -4.81 -66.62
CA PRO A 2 1.99 -4.63 -65.16
C PRO A 2 0.64 -4.07 -64.67
N GLU A 3 0.05 -4.78 -63.70
CA GLU A 3 -1.16 -4.33 -63.01
C GLU A 3 -0.88 -3.05 -62.22
N THR A 4 -1.59 -1.99 -62.55
CA THR A 4 -1.60 -0.72 -61.86
C THR A 4 -2.30 -0.90 -60.50
N LYS A 5 -1.53 -0.88 -59.40
CA LYS A 5 -1.98 -0.86 -58.05
C LYS A 5 -2.82 0.40 -57.81
N LYS A 6 -4.17 0.28 -57.87
CA LYS A 6 -5.10 1.36 -57.49
C LYS A 6 -4.81 1.76 -56.03
N SER A 7 -4.27 2.96 -55.83
CA SER A 7 -4.18 3.60 -54.52
C SER A 7 -5.57 3.76 -53.92
N ALA A 8 -5.77 3.24 -52.71
CA ALA A 8 -7.00 3.45 -51.97
C ALA A 8 -7.25 4.97 -51.80
N PRO A 9 -8.51 5.44 -51.94
CA PRO A 9 -8.80 6.85 -51.74
C PRO A 9 -8.44 7.25 -50.29
N SER A 10 -7.67 8.34 -50.18
CA SER A 10 -7.40 8.96 -48.88
C SER A 10 -8.73 9.36 -48.24
N GLU A 11 -9.11 8.72 -47.12
CA GLU A 11 -10.25 9.14 -46.32
C GLU A 11 -10.04 10.59 -45.88
N VAL A 12 -10.78 11.49 -46.51
CA VAL A 12 -10.84 12.90 -46.13
C VAL A 12 -11.57 12.99 -44.79
N VAL A 13 -10.82 13.07 -43.70
CA VAL A 13 -11.39 13.27 -42.37
C VAL A 13 -12.13 14.62 -42.38
N PRO A 14 -13.46 14.64 -42.15
CA PRO A 14 -14.21 15.89 -42.19
C PRO A 14 -13.73 16.87 -41.11
N PRO A 15 -13.70 18.20 -41.41
CA PRO A 15 -13.24 19.20 -40.47
C PRO A 15 -14.09 19.18 -39.19
N ILE A 16 -13.44 19.17 -38.04
CA ILE A 16 -14.11 19.16 -36.73
C ILE A 16 -14.97 20.45 -36.61
N SER A 17 -16.27 20.29 -36.34
CA SER A 17 -17.21 21.42 -36.21
C SER A 17 -16.76 22.34 -35.05
N LEU A 18 -17.02 23.65 -35.20
CA LEU A 18 -16.68 24.67 -34.19
C LEU A 18 -17.29 24.36 -32.80
N ARG A 19 -18.53 23.83 -32.79
CA ARG A 19 -19.22 23.38 -31.58
C ARG A 19 -18.42 22.27 -30.85
N ARG A 20 -17.88 21.33 -31.60
CA ARG A 20 -17.08 20.21 -31.03
C ARG A 20 -15.76 20.71 -30.46
N ARG A 21 -15.10 21.67 -31.11
CA ARG A 21 -13.90 22.32 -30.59
C ARG A 21 -14.17 23.10 -29.31
N PHE A 22 -15.28 23.86 -29.26
CA PHE A 22 -15.66 24.60 -28.06
C PHE A 22 -15.95 23.65 -26.89
N THR A 23 -16.72 22.58 -27.12
CA THR A 23 -17.00 21.58 -26.09
C THR A 23 -15.73 20.88 -25.59
N ASP A 24 -14.80 20.58 -26.48
CA ASP A 24 -13.52 19.96 -26.13
C ASP A 24 -12.67 20.89 -25.25
N HIS A 25 -12.50 22.15 -25.62
CA HIS A 25 -11.77 23.12 -24.79
C HIS A 25 -12.45 23.38 -23.44
N PHE A 26 -13.79 23.45 -23.43
CA PHE A 26 -14.55 23.60 -22.19
C PHE A 26 -14.37 22.38 -21.26
N MET A 27 -14.50 21.16 -21.79
CA MET A 27 -14.28 19.94 -21.02
C MET A 27 -12.83 19.80 -20.54
N THR A 28 -11.87 20.18 -21.37
CA THR A 28 -10.45 20.23 -20.96
C THR A 28 -10.25 21.24 -19.83
N GLY A 29 -10.87 22.42 -19.92
CA GLY A 29 -10.83 23.43 -18.85
C GLY A 29 -11.43 22.90 -17.55
N VAL A 30 -12.58 22.22 -17.61
CA VAL A 30 -13.20 21.57 -16.43
C VAL A 30 -12.30 20.49 -15.86
N ALA A 31 -11.70 19.65 -16.69
CA ALA A 31 -10.79 18.60 -16.24
C ALA A 31 -9.55 19.19 -15.54
N VAL A 32 -8.93 20.23 -16.12
CA VAL A 32 -7.80 20.93 -15.50
C VAL A 32 -8.20 21.57 -14.18
N LEU A 33 -9.35 22.25 -14.12
CA LEU A 33 -9.86 22.84 -12.88
C LEU A 33 -10.06 21.78 -11.79
N THR A 34 -10.64 20.63 -12.14
CA THR A 34 -10.83 19.53 -11.19
C THR A 34 -9.49 19.01 -10.65
N VAL A 35 -8.49 18.84 -11.52
CA VAL A 35 -7.13 18.43 -11.09
C VAL A 35 -6.53 19.47 -10.14
N VAL A 36 -6.63 20.76 -10.45
CA VAL A 36 -6.12 21.84 -9.58
C VAL A 36 -6.83 21.85 -8.24
N LEU A 37 -8.18 21.71 -8.22
CA LEU A 37 -8.96 21.66 -6.99
C LEU A 37 -8.59 20.50 -6.07
N VAL A 38 -8.14 19.38 -6.62
CA VAL A 38 -7.66 18.22 -5.83
C VAL A 38 -6.20 18.41 -5.38
N LEU A 39 -5.35 18.92 -6.24
CA LEU A 39 -3.92 19.07 -5.95
C LEU A 39 -3.61 20.20 -4.96
N VAL A 40 -4.34 21.33 -5.01
CA VAL A 40 -4.07 22.49 -4.14
C VAL A 40 -4.20 22.13 -2.65
N PRO A 41 -5.30 21.51 -2.17
CA PRO A 41 -5.38 21.08 -0.78
C PRO A 41 -4.31 20.06 -0.39
N LEU A 42 -3.98 19.13 -1.28
CA LEU A 42 -2.93 18.13 -1.05
C LEU A 42 -1.57 18.80 -0.80
N PHE A 43 -1.17 19.71 -1.69
CA PHE A 43 0.09 20.44 -1.54
C PHE A 43 0.07 21.38 -0.34
N ALA A 44 -1.07 22.00 -0.04
CA ALA A 44 -1.22 22.87 1.13
C ALA A 44 -1.03 22.09 2.44
N ILE A 45 -1.67 20.92 2.56
CA ILE A 45 -1.50 20.03 3.73
C ILE A 45 -0.04 19.59 3.85
N PHE A 46 0.57 19.17 2.76
CA PHE A 46 1.97 18.72 2.78
C PHE A 46 2.94 19.86 3.14
N ALA A 47 2.76 21.04 2.56
CA ALA A 47 3.56 22.21 2.90
C ALA A 47 3.40 22.61 4.37
N TYR A 48 2.17 22.58 4.90
CA TYR A 48 1.90 22.87 6.30
C TYR A 48 2.54 21.83 7.23
N LEU A 49 2.46 20.55 6.85
CA LEU A 49 3.10 19.45 7.59
C LEU A 49 4.62 19.65 7.66
N VAL A 50 5.24 19.98 6.52
CA VAL A 50 6.69 20.28 6.48
C VAL A 50 7.02 21.49 7.35
N TYR A 51 6.26 22.58 7.22
CA TYR A 51 6.46 23.81 7.98
C TYR A 51 6.40 23.58 9.50
N ARG A 52 5.43 22.80 9.97
CA ARG A 52 5.25 22.48 11.40
C ARG A 52 6.16 21.36 11.90
N GLY A 53 6.44 20.36 11.05
CA GLY A 53 7.14 19.14 11.46
C GLY A 53 8.66 19.30 11.53
N VAL A 54 9.26 20.02 10.58
CA VAL A 54 10.74 20.12 10.47
C VAL A 54 11.38 20.69 11.74
N GLY A 55 10.74 21.70 12.35
CA GLY A 55 11.29 22.37 13.54
C GLY A 55 11.43 21.48 14.79
N SER A 56 10.72 20.35 14.82
CA SER A 56 10.77 19.42 15.97
C SER A 56 11.52 18.12 15.69
N ILE A 57 12.04 17.92 14.46
CA ILE A 57 12.89 16.80 14.12
C ILE A 57 14.32 17.11 14.55
N ASN A 58 14.79 16.38 15.55
CA ASN A 58 16.17 16.44 16.03
C ASN A 58 16.69 15.03 16.32
N TRP A 59 17.95 14.89 16.66
CA TRP A 59 18.55 13.59 16.96
C TRP A 59 17.86 12.89 18.15
N ALA A 60 17.45 13.63 19.16
CA ALA A 60 16.72 13.10 20.31
C ALA A 60 15.35 12.53 19.87
N PHE A 61 14.64 13.20 18.99
CA PHE A 61 13.36 12.73 18.44
C PHE A 61 13.48 11.35 17.76
N LEU A 62 14.58 11.09 17.06
CA LEU A 62 14.81 9.83 16.34
C LEU A 62 15.41 8.71 17.21
N THR A 63 15.99 9.03 18.35
CA THR A 63 16.76 8.07 19.15
C THR A 63 16.23 7.85 20.57
N GLN A 64 15.45 8.78 21.11
CA GLN A 64 14.89 8.68 22.45
C GLN A 64 13.45 8.17 22.44
N THR A 65 13.03 7.62 23.57
CA THR A 65 11.64 7.25 23.85
C THR A 65 10.84 8.48 24.31
N PRO A 66 9.50 8.39 24.30
CA PRO A 66 8.64 9.41 24.91
C PRO A 66 9.02 9.74 26.33
N LYS A 67 8.89 11.04 26.68
CA LYS A 67 9.02 11.50 28.06
C LYS A 67 7.66 11.73 28.69
N PRO A 68 7.58 11.67 30.03
CA PRO A 68 6.39 12.02 30.77
C PRO A 68 5.90 13.44 30.48
N VAL A 69 4.62 13.67 30.72
CA VAL A 69 3.99 14.98 30.56
C VAL A 69 4.67 16.03 31.44
N GLY A 70 5.01 17.18 30.86
CA GLY A 70 5.67 18.29 31.55
C GLY A 70 7.20 18.26 31.47
N GLU A 71 7.80 17.20 30.94
CA GLU A 71 9.23 17.16 30.63
C GLU A 71 9.50 17.57 29.18
N ALA A 72 10.41 18.48 28.98
CA ALA A 72 10.84 18.88 27.63
C ALA A 72 11.71 17.80 26.97
N GLY A 73 11.60 17.66 25.66
CA GLY A 73 12.38 16.73 24.85
C GLY A 73 11.73 15.34 24.74
N GLY A 74 12.56 14.27 24.65
CA GLY A 74 12.09 12.94 24.27
C GLY A 74 11.91 12.77 22.78
N GLY A 75 11.42 11.62 22.35
CA GLY A 75 11.25 11.30 20.94
C GLY A 75 10.25 10.18 20.70
N MET A 76 10.25 9.64 19.48
CA MET A 76 9.35 8.59 19.03
C MET A 76 10.12 7.36 18.48
N ALA A 77 11.36 7.15 18.92
CA ALA A 77 12.21 6.07 18.41
C ALA A 77 11.57 4.67 18.57
N ASN A 78 10.96 4.41 19.72
CA ASN A 78 10.23 3.16 19.98
C ASN A 78 9.05 2.98 19.02
N ALA A 79 8.33 4.05 18.69
CA ALA A 79 7.19 4.01 17.77
C ALA A 79 7.63 3.84 16.30
N ILE A 80 8.75 4.45 15.91
CA ILE A 80 9.34 4.27 14.58
C ILE A 80 9.73 2.80 14.36
N VAL A 81 10.49 2.24 15.29
CA VAL A 81 10.95 0.84 15.21
C VAL A 81 9.78 -0.13 15.39
N GLY A 82 8.87 0.16 16.30
CA GLY A 82 7.68 -0.66 16.52
C GLY A 82 6.74 -0.69 15.31
N SER A 83 6.57 0.44 14.58
CA SER A 83 5.84 0.43 13.30
C SER A 83 6.50 -0.48 12.28
N ALA A 84 7.82 -0.40 12.11
CA ALA A 84 8.55 -1.27 11.20
C ALA A 84 8.39 -2.75 11.59
N PHE A 85 8.40 -3.05 12.89
CA PHE A 85 8.22 -4.40 13.41
C PHE A 85 6.82 -4.95 13.14
N ILE A 86 5.76 -4.18 13.43
CA ILE A 86 4.36 -4.59 13.17
C ILE A 86 4.13 -4.74 11.66
N LEU A 87 4.66 -3.83 10.83
CA LEU A 87 4.56 -3.91 9.37
C LEU A 87 5.31 -5.12 8.80
N ALA A 88 6.45 -5.49 9.38
CA ALA A 88 7.16 -6.71 9.00
C ALA A 88 6.32 -7.96 9.31
N LEU A 89 5.71 -8.04 10.49
CA LEU A 89 4.79 -9.13 10.86
C LEU A 89 3.59 -9.20 9.91
N ALA A 90 2.97 -8.06 9.62
CA ALA A 90 1.86 -7.97 8.68
C ALA A 90 2.27 -8.43 7.27
N SER A 91 3.46 -8.05 6.81
CA SER A 91 3.98 -8.43 5.50
C SER A 91 4.32 -9.92 5.41
N ILE A 92 4.90 -10.49 6.45
CA ILE A 92 5.22 -11.93 6.52
C ILE A 92 3.94 -12.78 6.40
N LEU A 93 2.83 -12.32 6.96
CA LEU A 93 1.54 -13.00 6.89
C LEU A 93 0.77 -12.64 5.61
N GLY A 94 0.64 -11.35 5.32
CA GLY A 94 -0.24 -10.83 4.29
C GLY A 94 0.28 -11.04 2.87
N VAL A 95 1.60 -10.87 2.65
CA VAL A 95 2.16 -10.97 1.29
C VAL A 95 2.08 -12.39 0.73
N PRO A 96 2.54 -13.45 1.43
CA PRO A 96 2.44 -14.80 0.89
C PRO A 96 1.00 -15.25 0.64
N LEU A 97 0.08 -14.94 1.57
CA LEU A 97 -1.33 -15.30 1.44
C LEU A 97 -2.00 -14.54 0.29
N GLY A 98 -1.75 -13.22 0.18
CA GLY A 98 -2.32 -12.41 -0.88
C GLY A 98 -1.80 -12.78 -2.26
N VAL A 99 -0.47 -12.97 -2.41
CA VAL A 99 0.12 -13.41 -3.67
C VAL A 99 -0.34 -14.83 -4.04
N GLY A 100 -0.37 -15.75 -3.09
CA GLY A 100 -0.85 -17.12 -3.32
C GLY A 100 -2.31 -17.15 -3.77
N ALA A 101 -3.18 -16.39 -3.12
CA ALA A 101 -4.58 -16.24 -3.51
C ALA A 101 -4.72 -15.62 -4.90
N GLY A 102 -3.96 -14.56 -5.21
CA GLY A 102 -3.97 -13.92 -6.54
C GLY A 102 -3.48 -14.85 -7.65
N ILE A 103 -2.43 -15.64 -7.42
CA ILE A 103 -1.98 -16.69 -8.34
C ILE A 103 -3.09 -17.73 -8.56
N TYR A 104 -3.71 -18.20 -7.48
CA TYR A 104 -4.82 -19.13 -7.59
C TYR A 104 -5.97 -18.58 -8.45
N LEU A 105 -6.36 -17.33 -8.21
CA LEU A 105 -7.44 -16.67 -8.96
C LEU A 105 -7.12 -16.53 -10.45
N ALA A 106 -5.90 -16.12 -10.79
CA ALA A 106 -5.49 -15.92 -12.18
C ALA A 106 -5.39 -17.24 -12.99
N GLU A 107 -4.84 -18.30 -12.37
CA GLU A 107 -4.51 -19.53 -13.08
C GLU A 107 -5.55 -20.64 -12.91
N TYR A 108 -6.22 -20.68 -11.78
CA TYR A 108 -7.13 -21.79 -11.38
C TYR A 108 -8.53 -21.32 -10.98
N GLY A 109 -8.75 -20.00 -10.81
CA GLY A 109 -9.94 -19.44 -10.19
C GLY A 109 -11.17 -19.30 -11.11
N ARG A 110 -11.27 -20.07 -12.22
CA ARG A 110 -12.47 -20.11 -13.08
C ARG A 110 -13.53 -21.08 -12.55
N ASN A 111 -13.84 -20.96 -11.26
CA ASN A 111 -14.78 -21.84 -10.56
C ASN A 111 -15.48 -21.08 -9.41
N ARG A 112 -16.49 -21.73 -8.78
CA ARG A 112 -17.26 -21.13 -7.67
C ARG A 112 -16.38 -20.66 -6.50
N LEU A 113 -15.30 -21.37 -6.18
CA LEU A 113 -14.37 -20.98 -5.13
C LEU A 113 -13.63 -19.70 -5.51
N GLY A 114 -13.19 -19.55 -6.76
CA GLY A 114 -12.60 -18.31 -7.27
C GLY A 114 -13.54 -17.12 -7.13
N ASP A 115 -14.82 -17.30 -7.45
CA ASP A 115 -15.82 -16.24 -7.32
C ASP A 115 -16.05 -15.84 -5.86
N VAL A 116 -16.08 -16.81 -4.94
CA VAL A 116 -16.18 -16.55 -3.49
C VAL A 116 -14.96 -15.78 -2.99
N ILE A 117 -13.74 -16.17 -3.39
CA ILE A 117 -12.51 -15.46 -2.98
C ILE A 117 -12.51 -14.02 -3.52
N ARG A 118 -12.87 -13.79 -4.79
CA ARG A 118 -12.99 -12.44 -5.37
C ARG A 118 -13.99 -11.61 -4.59
N PHE A 119 -15.20 -12.14 -4.39
CA PHE A 119 -16.23 -11.47 -3.63
C PHE A 119 -15.77 -11.11 -2.22
N THR A 120 -15.13 -12.05 -1.52
CA THR A 120 -14.60 -11.81 -0.16
C THR A 120 -13.53 -10.71 -0.16
N ALA A 121 -12.61 -10.74 -1.14
CA ALA A 121 -11.58 -9.71 -1.27
C ALA A 121 -12.19 -8.32 -1.54
N ASP A 122 -13.20 -8.25 -2.41
CA ASP A 122 -13.88 -7.00 -2.74
C ASP A 122 -14.66 -6.45 -1.53
N VAL A 123 -15.35 -7.31 -0.77
CA VAL A 123 -16.03 -6.93 0.48
C VAL A 123 -15.03 -6.45 1.51
N LEU A 124 -13.93 -7.17 1.75
CA LEU A 124 -12.91 -6.78 2.73
C LEU A 124 -12.24 -5.44 2.39
N ASN A 125 -12.04 -5.13 1.11
CA ASN A 125 -11.53 -3.82 0.68
C ASN A 125 -12.48 -2.67 1.02
N GLY A 126 -13.78 -2.93 1.13
CA GLY A 126 -14.82 -1.96 1.50
C GLY A 126 -15.10 -1.85 2.99
N VAL A 127 -14.59 -2.77 3.82
CA VAL A 127 -14.82 -2.76 5.27
C VAL A 127 -14.04 -1.61 5.93
N PRO A 128 -14.66 -0.81 6.82
CA PRO A 128 -13.94 0.18 7.61
C PRO A 128 -12.81 -0.46 8.43
N SER A 129 -11.62 0.16 8.43
CA SER A 129 -10.43 -0.39 9.11
C SER A 129 -10.62 -0.64 10.61
N ILE A 130 -11.46 0.18 11.26
CA ILE A 130 -11.81 -0.01 12.67
C ILE A 130 -12.52 -1.34 12.92
N VAL A 131 -13.39 -1.77 12.00
CA VAL A 131 -14.11 -3.06 12.11
C VAL A 131 -13.12 -4.21 11.99
N ILE A 132 -12.14 -4.12 11.09
CA ILE A 132 -11.06 -5.11 10.96
C ILE A 132 -10.25 -5.18 12.25
N GLY A 133 -9.99 -4.03 12.89
CA GLY A 133 -9.34 -3.97 14.21
C GLY A 133 -10.13 -4.72 15.29
N ILE A 134 -11.46 -4.54 15.34
CA ILE A 134 -12.33 -5.25 16.29
C ILE A 134 -12.37 -6.75 16.02
N VAL A 135 -12.40 -7.16 14.75
CA VAL A 135 -12.33 -8.58 14.38
C VAL A 135 -10.99 -9.19 14.80
N ALA A 136 -9.88 -8.52 14.51
CA ALA A 136 -8.56 -8.97 14.94
C ALA A 136 -8.42 -9.02 16.47
N TYR A 137 -9.00 -8.05 17.18
CA TYR A 137 -9.12 -8.08 18.63
C TYR A 137 -9.84 -9.34 19.10
N SER A 138 -10.99 -9.65 18.52
CA SER A 138 -11.79 -10.82 18.91
C SER A 138 -11.08 -12.14 18.66
N ILE A 139 -10.32 -12.25 17.58
CA ILE A 139 -9.63 -13.50 17.20
C ILE A 139 -8.31 -13.67 17.94
N VAL A 140 -7.56 -12.59 18.16
CA VAL A 140 -6.19 -12.68 18.69
C VAL A 140 -6.12 -12.21 20.13
N VAL A 141 -6.56 -10.96 20.42
CA VAL A 141 -6.38 -10.35 21.74
C VAL A 141 -7.21 -11.06 22.81
N LEU A 142 -8.47 -11.40 22.52
CA LEU A 142 -9.31 -12.14 23.48
C LEU A 142 -8.75 -13.53 23.77
N TYR A 143 -8.17 -14.18 22.76
CA TYR A 143 -7.55 -15.51 22.94
C TYR A 143 -6.25 -15.41 23.76
N GLN A 144 -5.40 -14.43 23.48
CA GLN A 144 -4.15 -14.19 24.21
C GLN A 144 -4.40 -13.52 25.58
N LYS A 145 -5.56 -12.91 25.81
CA LYS A 145 -5.94 -12.10 26.99
C LYS A 145 -5.08 -10.85 27.21
N HIS A 146 -4.36 -10.41 26.19
CA HIS A 146 -3.55 -9.17 26.20
C HIS A 146 -3.32 -8.63 24.79
N PHE A 147 -3.06 -7.34 24.68
CA PHE A 147 -2.65 -6.67 23.46
C PHE A 147 -1.24 -7.11 23.04
N SER A 148 -0.96 -7.13 21.74
CA SER A 148 0.34 -7.60 21.24
C SER A 148 0.68 -7.06 19.85
N ALA A 149 1.99 -7.03 19.54
CA ALA A 149 2.46 -6.74 18.20
C ALA A 149 1.92 -7.74 17.17
N LEU A 150 1.76 -9.01 17.57
CA LEU A 150 1.16 -10.04 16.71
C LEU A 150 -0.28 -9.69 16.33
N ALA A 151 -1.10 -9.28 17.30
CA ALA A 151 -2.48 -8.85 17.02
C ALA A 151 -2.52 -7.67 16.04
N GLY A 152 -1.63 -6.69 16.22
CA GLY A 152 -1.45 -5.59 15.27
C GLY A 152 -1.02 -6.06 13.88
N GLY A 153 -0.05 -6.96 13.81
CA GLY A 153 0.41 -7.57 12.56
C GLY A 153 -0.70 -8.34 11.82
N VAL A 154 -1.50 -9.12 12.55
CA VAL A 154 -2.66 -9.84 11.98
C VAL A 154 -3.72 -8.86 11.47
N ALA A 155 -4.05 -7.81 12.23
CA ALA A 155 -5.02 -6.81 11.79
C ALA A 155 -4.60 -6.12 10.47
N LEU A 156 -3.35 -5.70 10.39
CA LEU A 156 -2.81 -5.10 9.17
C LEU A 156 -2.68 -6.12 8.01
N ALA A 157 -2.34 -7.39 8.30
CA ALA A 157 -2.29 -8.44 7.30
C ALA A 157 -3.66 -8.69 6.67
N ILE A 158 -4.74 -8.75 7.47
CA ILE A 158 -6.12 -8.87 6.97
C ILE A 158 -6.46 -7.76 5.98
N MET A 159 -5.97 -6.54 6.22
CA MET A 159 -6.16 -5.41 5.29
C MET A 159 -5.29 -5.49 4.04
N MET A 160 -4.09 -6.07 4.14
CA MET A 160 -3.16 -6.20 3.00
C MET A 160 -3.62 -7.29 2.01
N ILE A 161 -4.09 -8.42 2.53
CA ILE A 161 -4.43 -9.62 1.74
C ILE A 161 -5.35 -9.30 0.55
N PRO A 162 -6.52 -8.65 0.70
CA PRO A 162 -7.44 -8.43 -0.40
C PRO A 162 -6.84 -7.54 -1.50
N THR A 163 -6.12 -6.48 -1.12
CA THR A 163 -5.45 -5.59 -2.07
C THR A 163 -4.37 -6.34 -2.86
N ILE A 164 -3.52 -7.12 -2.19
CA ILE A 164 -2.46 -7.90 -2.84
C ILE A 164 -3.06 -8.99 -3.72
N THR A 165 -4.13 -9.66 -3.28
CA THR A 165 -4.82 -10.71 -4.04
C THR A 165 -5.32 -10.17 -5.38
N ARG A 166 -6.07 -9.05 -5.35
CA ARG A 166 -6.66 -8.47 -6.56
C ARG A 166 -5.60 -7.93 -7.51
N THR A 167 -4.62 -7.18 -7.00
CA THR A 167 -3.54 -6.65 -7.84
C THR A 167 -2.67 -7.76 -8.44
N THR A 168 -2.40 -8.84 -7.69
CA THR A 168 -1.66 -9.99 -8.20
C THR A 168 -2.45 -10.70 -9.31
N GLU A 169 -3.75 -10.96 -9.11
CA GLU A 169 -4.62 -11.53 -10.12
C GLU A 169 -4.60 -10.71 -11.41
N GLU A 170 -4.83 -9.40 -11.31
CA GLU A 170 -4.87 -8.48 -12.45
C GLU A 170 -3.53 -8.47 -13.21
N MET A 171 -2.41 -8.37 -12.50
CA MET A 171 -1.08 -8.35 -13.12
C MET A 171 -0.73 -9.67 -13.82
N LEU A 172 -1.14 -10.81 -13.27
CA LEU A 172 -0.94 -12.10 -13.92
C LEU A 172 -1.82 -12.27 -15.15
N LEU A 173 -3.04 -11.76 -15.15
CA LEU A 173 -3.95 -11.79 -16.31
C LEU A 173 -3.45 -10.94 -17.49
N LEU A 174 -2.63 -9.90 -17.23
CA LEU A 174 -2.01 -9.10 -18.28
C LEU A 174 -0.88 -9.82 -19.03
N VAL A 175 -0.36 -10.93 -18.50
CA VAL A 175 0.69 -11.71 -19.19
C VAL A 175 0.11 -12.38 -20.44
N PRO A 176 0.69 -12.16 -21.64
CA PRO A 176 0.18 -12.70 -22.91
C PRO A 176 -0.01 -14.21 -22.87
N GLN A 177 -1.16 -14.66 -23.37
CA GLN A 177 -1.49 -16.09 -23.44
C GLN A 177 -0.46 -16.90 -24.26
N ALA A 178 0.10 -16.29 -25.32
CA ALA A 178 1.11 -16.91 -26.17
C ALA A 178 2.35 -17.39 -25.39
N LEU A 179 2.76 -16.69 -24.33
CA LEU A 179 3.87 -17.14 -23.47
C LEU A 179 3.54 -18.43 -22.71
N ARG A 180 2.30 -18.55 -22.23
CA ARG A 180 1.81 -19.77 -21.56
C ARG A 180 1.70 -20.93 -22.53
N GLU A 181 1.15 -20.71 -23.71
CA GLU A 181 0.99 -21.71 -24.75
C GLU A 181 2.35 -22.21 -25.27
N ALA A 182 3.32 -21.32 -25.46
CA ALA A 182 4.68 -21.69 -25.83
C ALA A 182 5.34 -22.59 -24.77
N ALA A 183 5.15 -22.27 -23.47
CA ALA A 183 5.66 -23.10 -22.38
C ALA A 183 5.01 -24.49 -22.36
N TYR A 184 3.69 -24.55 -22.58
CA TYR A 184 2.98 -25.83 -22.65
C TYR A 184 3.39 -26.66 -23.87
N GLY A 185 3.64 -26.01 -25.01
CA GLY A 185 4.17 -26.65 -26.22
C GLY A 185 5.56 -27.27 -26.01
N LEU A 186 6.35 -26.73 -25.07
CA LEU A 186 7.64 -27.31 -24.64
C LEU A 186 7.50 -28.40 -23.55
N GLY A 187 6.26 -28.79 -23.21
CA GLY A 187 5.99 -29.80 -22.18
C GLY A 187 6.17 -29.32 -20.74
N ILE A 188 6.27 -28.00 -20.49
CA ILE A 188 6.43 -27.47 -19.14
C ILE A 188 5.09 -27.56 -18.40
N PRO A 189 5.04 -28.19 -17.19
CA PRO A 189 3.80 -28.32 -16.44
C PRO A 189 3.26 -26.98 -15.94
N ARG A 190 1.95 -26.87 -15.76
CA ARG A 190 1.23 -25.62 -15.41
C ARG A 190 1.85 -24.87 -14.23
N TRP A 191 2.09 -25.56 -13.11
CA TRP A 191 2.63 -24.94 -11.90
C TRP A 191 4.00 -24.30 -12.15
N ARG A 192 4.86 -24.95 -12.95
CA ARG A 192 6.19 -24.43 -13.29
C ARG A 192 6.10 -23.25 -14.26
N THR A 193 5.19 -23.30 -15.24
CA THR A 193 4.89 -22.17 -16.13
C THR A 193 4.43 -20.96 -15.30
N THR A 194 3.51 -21.15 -14.34
CA THR A 194 3.03 -20.09 -13.46
C THR A 194 4.16 -19.44 -12.66
N LEU A 195 5.01 -20.22 -11.99
CA LEU A 195 6.05 -19.68 -11.12
C LEU A 195 7.24 -19.12 -11.88
N SER A 196 7.69 -19.80 -12.95
CA SER A 196 8.95 -19.45 -13.65
C SER A 196 8.75 -18.49 -14.81
N ILE A 197 7.57 -18.41 -15.41
CA ILE A 197 7.27 -17.58 -16.57
C ILE A 197 6.26 -16.50 -16.22
N THR A 198 5.03 -16.89 -15.86
CA THR A 198 3.95 -15.94 -15.67
C THR A 198 4.22 -14.97 -14.50
N LEU A 199 4.55 -15.50 -13.32
CA LEU A 199 4.86 -14.68 -12.14
C LEU A 199 6.13 -13.85 -12.36
N ARG A 200 7.15 -14.41 -12.97
CA ARG A 200 8.40 -13.71 -13.28
C ARG A 200 8.16 -12.55 -14.24
N THR A 201 7.33 -12.72 -15.26
CA THR A 201 6.95 -11.66 -16.20
C THR A 201 6.14 -10.56 -15.51
N ALA A 202 5.23 -10.93 -14.59
CA ALA A 202 4.37 -10.00 -13.86
C ALA A 202 5.03 -9.40 -12.61
N THR A 203 6.25 -9.78 -12.24
CA THR A 203 6.90 -9.43 -10.95
C THR A 203 6.85 -7.94 -10.64
N SER A 204 7.13 -7.08 -11.62
CA SER A 204 7.13 -5.62 -11.41
C SER A 204 5.75 -5.09 -11.03
N GLY A 205 4.68 -5.62 -11.64
CA GLY A 205 3.30 -5.27 -11.33
C GLY A 205 2.86 -5.80 -9.96
N VAL A 206 3.15 -7.07 -9.67
CA VAL A 206 2.85 -7.69 -8.38
C VAL A 206 3.54 -6.95 -7.23
N LEU A 207 4.83 -6.62 -7.37
CA LEU A 207 5.55 -5.84 -6.38
C LEU A 207 4.99 -4.43 -6.20
N THR A 208 4.52 -3.80 -7.28
CA THR A 208 3.84 -2.50 -7.18
C THR A 208 2.56 -2.63 -6.36
N GLY A 209 1.76 -3.69 -6.56
CA GLY A 209 0.58 -3.99 -5.76
C GLY A 209 0.90 -4.22 -4.27
N ILE A 210 1.95 -5.00 -3.98
CA ILE A 210 2.43 -5.21 -2.60
C ILE A 210 2.84 -3.88 -1.95
N MET A 211 3.59 -3.03 -2.67
CA MET A 211 4.00 -1.72 -2.15
C MET A 211 2.82 -0.78 -1.91
N LEU A 212 1.80 -0.83 -2.76
CA LEU A 212 0.58 -0.05 -2.56
C LEU A 212 -0.17 -0.51 -1.29
N ALA A 213 -0.32 -1.81 -1.09
CA ALA A 213 -0.92 -2.38 0.12
C ALA A 213 -0.10 -2.01 1.37
N PHE A 214 1.23 -2.15 1.30
CA PHE A 214 2.15 -1.77 2.39
C PHE A 214 2.03 -0.29 2.75
N ALA A 215 2.11 0.61 1.76
CA ALA A 215 1.99 2.06 1.98
C ALA A 215 0.65 2.44 2.61
N ARG A 216 -0.43 1.78 2.20
CA ARG A 216 -1.76 1.99 2.78
C ARG A 216 -1.78 1.62 4.27
N VAL A 217 -1.36 0.42 4.63
CA VAL A 217 -1.45 -0.05 6.03
C VAL A 217 -0.40 0.58 6.95
N ALA A 218 0.69 1.10 6.41
CA ALA A 218 1.73 1.77 7.20
C ALA A 218 1.24 3.04 7.93
N GLY A 219 0.19 3.68 7.42
CA GLY A 219 -0.45 4.84 8.04
C GLY A 219 -1.69 4.52 8.87
N GLU A 220 -2.09 3.26 9.00
CA GLU A 220 -3.33 2.89 9.69
C GLU A 220 -3.19 3.00 11.21
N THR A 221 -4.15 3.69 11.82
CA THR A 221 -4.22 3.94 13.26
C THR A 221 -5.31 3.11 13.93
N ALA A 222 -6.52 3.11 13.35
CA ALA A 222 -7.71 2.55 13.97
C ALA A 222 -7.60 1.06 14.34
N PRO A 223 -7.11 0.16 13.49
CA PRO A 223 -6.95 -1.24 13.88
C PRO A 223 -5.91 -1.44 14.98
N LEU A 224 -4.87 -0.61 15.03
CA LEU A 224 -3.81 -0.73 16.04
C LEU A 224 -4.26 -0.29 17.43
N LEU A 225 -5.25 0.60 17.55
CA LEU A 225 -5.88 0.97 18.82
C LEU A 225 -6.45 -0.24 19.57
N PHE A 226 -7.01 -1.21 18.85
CA PHE A 226 -7.65 -2.39 19.42
C PHE A 226 -6.74 -3.62 19.48
N THR A 227 -5.50 -3.54 18.97
CA THR A 227 -4.64 -4.72 18.82
C THR A 227 -3.24 -4.55 19.39
N ALA A 228 -2.48 -3.56 18.95
CA ALA A 228 -1.14 -3.27 19.46
C ALA A 228 -1.16 -2.37 20.71
N PHE A 229 -2.18 -1.51 20.85
CA PHE A 229 -2.48 -0.61 21.98
C PHE A 229 -1.41 0.44 22.31
N GLY A 230 -0.18 0.27 21.86
CA GLY A 230 0.94 1.18 22.11
C GLY A 230 1.75 0.85 23.36
N ASN A 231 2.97 1.36 23.42
CA ASN A 231 3.88 1.23 24.53
C ASN A 231 4.85 2.43 24.56
N GLN A 232 5.07 3.04 25.72
CA GLN A 232 6.02 4.16 25.86
C GLN A 232 7.48 3.70 25.97
N PHE A 233 7.70 2.43 26.26
CA PHE A 233 9.03 1.83 26.42
C PHE A 233 9.45 1.03 25.20
N TRP A 234 10.73 0.73 25.10
CA TRP A 234 11.26 -0.20 24.11
C TRP A 234 10.68 -1.60 24.32
N ASN A 235 9.97 -2.10 23.31
CA ASN A 235 9.47 -3.46 23.31
C ASN A 235 9.37 -3.98 21.87
N LEU A 236 10.09 -5.06 21.56
CA LEU A 236 10.08 -5.77 20.30
C LEU A 236 9.62 -7.23 20.47
N ARG A 237 8.92 -7.52 21.55
CA ARG A 237 8.33 -8.84 21.76
C ARG A 237 7.05 -8.96 20.96
N VAL A 238 6.91 -10.09 20.27
CA VAL A 238 5.73 -10.39 19.42
C VAL A 238 4.45 -10.48 20.25
N ASP A 239 4.58 -10.98 21.49
CA ASP A 239 3.49 -11.28 22.42
C ASP A 239 3.11 -10.11 23.35
N GLN A 240 3.66 -8.92 23.18
CA GLN A 240 3.40 -7.78 24.06
C GLN A 240 2.98 -6.52 23.28
N PRO A 241 2.33 -5.56 23.97
CA PRO A 241 1.98 -4.27 23.39
C PRO A 241 3.21 -3.56 22.85
N THR A 242 3.09 -3.01 21.65
CA THR A 242 4.21 -2.37 20.94
C THR A 242 3.77 -1.00 20.43
N ALA A 243 4.65 0.00 20.54
CA ALA A 243 4.42 1.32 19.99
C ALA A 243 4.25 1.25 18.48
N ALA A 244 3.38 2.10 17.93
CA ALA A 244 3.25 2.32 16.51
C ALA A 244 3.18 3.81 16.21
N LEU A 245 3.90 4.27 15.21
CA LEU A 245 4.03 5.69 14.90
C LEU A 245 2.67 6.36 14.59
N PRO A 246 1.76 5.77 13.77
CA PRO A 246 0.44 6.33 13.57
C PRO A 246 -0.37 6.47 14.87
N LEU A 247 -0.27 5.49 15.76
CA LEU A 247 -0.96 5.49 17.04
C LEU A 247 -0.38 6.54 18.00
N GLN A 248 0.94 6.69 18.04
CA GLN A 248 1.63 7.71 18.85
C GLN A 248 1.27 9.12 18.35
N ILE A 249 1.27 9.35 17.04
CA ILE A 249 0.84 10.60 16.42
C ILE A 249 -0.59 10.94 16.83
N PHE A 250 -1.51 9.98 16.75
CA PHE A 250 -2.90 10.17 17.14
C PHE A 250 -3.02 10.58 18.61
N ASN A 251 -2.39 9.84 19.53
CA ASN A 251 -2.43 10.13 20.96
C ASN A 251 -1.86 11.52 21.28
N TYR A 252 -0.80 11.93 20.60
CA TYR A 252 -0.18 13.23 20.79
C TYR A 252 -1.02 14.37 20.17
N ALA A 253 -1.65 14.13 19.03
CA ALA A 253 -2.50 15.12 18.37
C ALA A 253 -3.78 15.47 19.15
N ILE A 254 -4.32 14.52 19.91
CA ILE A 254 -5.53 14.76 20.74
C ILE A 254 -5.21 15.22 22.17
N SER A 255 -3.92 15.31 22.52
CA SER A 255 -3.50 15.73 23.86
C SER A 255 -3.68 17.25 24.06
N PRO A 256 -3.78 17.76 25.29
CA PRO A 256 -3.86 19.20 25.54
C PRO A 256 -2.49 19.89 25.57
N TYR A 257 -1.38 19.22 25.21
CA TYR A 257 -0.03 19.70 25.40
C TYR A 257 0.62 20.15 24.08
N ASP A 258 1.02 21.41 23.98
CA ASP A 258 1.64 21.97 22.76
C ASP A 258 2.94 21.26 22.35
N GLU A 259 3.71 20.76 23.34
CA GLU A 259 4.93 19.99 23.05
C GLU A 259 4.63 18.69 22.31
N TRP A 260 3.57 17.99 22.75
CA TRP A 260 3.13 16.77 22.08
C TRP A 260 2.55 17.03 20.69
N HIS A 261 1.84 18.14 20.51
CA HIS A 261 1.39 18.57 19.19
C HIS A 261 2.57 18.79 18.23
N ARG A 262 3.65 19.45 18.70
CA ARG A 262 4.86 19.64 17.90
C ARG A 262 5.50 18.30 17.51
N GLN A 263 5.58 17.36 18.45
CA GLN A 263 6.09 16.02 18.18
C GLN A 263 5.15 15.21 17.26
N ALA A 264 3.84 15.40 17.34
CA ALA A 264 2.89 14.78 16.42
C ALA A 264 3.11 15.22 14.96
N TRP A 265 3.34 16.53 14.73
CA TRP A 265 3.69 17.03 13.40
C TRP A 265 5.01 16.47 12.88
N ALA A 266 6.02 16.39 13.72
CA ALA A 266 7.30 15.76 13.39
C ALA A 266 7.14 14.26 13.07
N GLY A 267 6.37 13.54 13.90
CA GLY A 267 6.06 12.13 13.70
C GLY A 267 5.34 11.86 12.38
N ALA A 268 4.36 12.69 12.03
CA ALA A 268 3.64 12.57 10.76
C ALA A 268 4.57 12.81 9.56
N LEU A 269 5.48 13.79 9.64
CA LEU A 269 6.47 14.01 8.58
C LEU A 269 7.44 12.84 8.45
N VAL A 270 7.96 12.33 9.56
CA VAL A 270 8.83 11.15 9.58
C VAL A 270 8.13 9.91 9.03
N LEU A 271 6.86 9.68 9.38
CA LEU A 271 6.08 8.57 8.84
C LEU A 271 5.98 8.62 7.31
N ILE A 272 5.64 9.78 6.74
CA ILE A 272 5.57 9.96 5.29
C ILE A 272 6.93 9.70 4.64
N VAL A 273 8.01 10.27 5.19
CA VAL A 273 9.36 10.07 4.67
C VAL A 273 9.76 8.60 4.71
N LEU A 274 9.46 7.89 5.80
CA LEU A 274 9.75 6.46 5.93
C LEU A 274 8.98 5.62 4.91
N ILE A 275 7.68 5.88 4.72
CA ILE A 275 6.87 5.17 3.73
C ILE A 275 7.39 5.42 2.31
N VAL A 276 7.62 6.70 1.95
CA VAL A 276 8.13 7.06 0.62
C VAL A 276 9.50 6.45 0.35
N THR A 277 10.41 6.50 1.33
CA THR A 277 11.75 5.91 1.18
C THR A 277 11.70 4.39 1.09
N ALA A 278 10.87 3.71 1.88
CA ALA A 278 10.68 2.26 1.80
C ALA A 278 10.15 1.84 0.43
N VAL A 279 9.10 2.50 -0.06
CA VAL A 279 8.52 2.23 -1.38
C VAL A 279 9.52 2.53 -2.51
N ALA A 280 10.24 3.64 -2.42
CA ALA A 280 11.26 4.01 -3.41
C ALA A 280 12.43 3.01 -3.43
N ALA A 281 12.92 2.58 -2.26
CA ALA A 281 14.00 1.62 -2.13
C ALA A 281 13.64 0.27 -2.79
N VAL A 282 12.45 -0.27 -2.50
CA VAL A 282 11.98 -1.51 -3.13
C VAL A 282 11.84 -1.34 -4.64
N ARG A 283 11.25 -0.24 -5.11
CA ARG A 283 11.09 0.03 -6.54
C ARG A 283 12.44 0.13 -7.28
N LEU A 284 13.45 0.77 -6.66
CA LEU A 284 14.80 0.86 -7.22
C LEU A 284 15.51 -0.49 -7.25
N ALA A 285 15.37 -1.30 -6.19
CA ALA A 285 15.95 -2.65 -6.13
C ALA A 285 15.39 -3.56 -7.24
N VAL A 286 14.08 -3.50 -7.47
CA VAL A 286 13.40 -4.27 -8.53
C VAL A 286 13.88 -3.84 -9.92
N ARG A 287 13.97 -2.53 -10.19
CA ARG A 287 14.46 -2.03 -11.48
C ARG A 287 15.88 -2.50 -11.78
N ARG A 288 16.76 -2.56 -10.79
CA ARG A 288 18.14 -3.06 -10.96
C ARG A 288 18.18 -4.57 -11.21
N GLY A 289 17.30 -5.35 -10.58
CA GLY A 289 17.23 -6.80 -10.78
C GLY A 289 16.71 -7.21 -12.16
N THR A 290 15.85 -6.41 -12.81
CA THR A 290 15.34 -6.68 -14.16
C THR A 290 16.35 -6.34 -15.26
N PHE A 291 17.29 -5.44 -15.03
CA PHE A 291 18.36 -5.11 -16.00
C PHE A 291 19.61 -6.00 -15.89
N GLY A 292 19.76 -6.78 -14.82
CA GLY A 292 20.88 -7.71 -14.64
C GLY A 292 20.65 -9.13 -15.15
N ALA A 293 19.51 -9.41 -15.78
CA ALA A 293 19.11 -10.72 -16.29
C ALA A 293 18.86 -10.74 -17.82
N ALA A 294 19.36 -9.72 -18.54
CA ALA A 294 19.34 -9.65 -20.00
C ALA A 294 20.72 -9.98 -20.60
#